data_a1d8315d2d61c10fd425558dd377114a
#
_entry.id   a1d8315d2d61c10fd425558dd377114a
#
_cell.length_a   1.000
_cell.length_b   1.000
_cell.length_c   1.000
_cell.angle_alpha   90.00
_cell.angle_beta   90.00
_cell.angle_gamma   90.00
#
_symmetry.space_group_name_H-M   'P 1'
#
loop_
_entity.id
_entity.type
_entity.pdbx_description
1 polymer ?
#
loop_
_entity_poly.entity_id
_entity_poly.type
_entity_poly.pdbx_seq_one_letter_code
_entity_poly.pdbx_strand_id
1 'polypeptide(L)'
;VSVLYIIYIDGTALTITLRPHQDRIINRLRDYNKGQIIVPTGGGKTLTMIMDAKSSMDRCNTGVTTVVVAPRILLAEQLCSEFMEVIDPNNSDPYLHVMHVHSGETHYTSTTNADKINVYANCARNMGENCIIFTTYNSLHRIMEADIEVNNIYFDEAHNSVKKNFF
;
A
#
# COMPACT_ATOMS: atom_id res chain seq x y z
N VAL A 1 23.32 8.25 -3.96
CA VAL A 1 22.78 9.10 -2.88
C VAL A 1 21.84 8.24 -2.07
N SER A 2 22.18 7.99 -0.82
CA SER A 2 21.26 7.29 0.09
C SER A 2 20.18 8.28 0.53
N VAL A 3 18.92 7.92 0.34
CA VAL A 3 17.80 8.71 0.87
C VAL A 3 17.58 8.25 2.30
N LEU A 4 17.66 9.20 3.23
CA LEU A 4 17.43 8.98 4.64
C LEU A 4 15.98 9.36 4.96
N TYR A 5 15.18 8.40 5.43
CA TYR A 5 13.86 8.65 5.99
C TYR A 5 13.92 8.58 7.50
N ILE A 6 13.41 9.61 8.17
CA ILE A 6 13.36 9.67 9.63
C ILE A 6 11.91 9.49 10.04
N ILE A 7 11.64 8.43 10.79
CA ILE A 7 10.35 8.15 11.39
C ILE A 7 10.51 8.27 12.90
N TYR A 8 9.65 9.05 13.54
CA TYR A 8 9.64 9.23 14.99
C TYR A 8 8.68 8.21 15.61
N ILE A 9 9.19 7.34 16.47
CA ILE A 9 8.41 6.40 17.27
C ILE A 9 8.70 6.73 18.73
N ASP A 10 7.68 7.06 19.51
CA ASP A 10 7.77 7.38 20.93
C ASP A 10 8.87 8.41 21.28
N GLY A 11 9.04 9.42 20.43
CA GLY A 11 10.08 10.44 20.58
C GLY A 11 11.48 9.98 20.18
N THR A 12 11.64 8.73 19.72
CA THR A 12 12.90 8.20 19.18
C THR A 12 12.85 8.29 17.66
N ALA A 13 13.91 8.83 17.04
CA ALA A 13 14.03 8.86 15.59
C ALA A 13 14.43 7.48 15.07
N LEU A 14 13.53 6.80 14.34
CA LEU A 14 13.89 5.62 13.57
C LEU A 14 14.42 6.08 12.21
N THR A 15 15.70 5.84 11.97
CA THR A 15 16.35 6.15 10.71
C THR A 15 16.28 4.96 9.79
N ILE A 16 15.52 5.06 8.69
CA ILE A 16 15.50 4.06 7.64
C ILE A 16 16.45 4.49 6.54
N THR A 17 17.51 3.71 6.32
CA THR A 17 18.43 3.92 5.21
C THR A 17 18.11 2.95 4.09
N LEU A 18 17.68 3.47 2.94
CA LEU A 18 17.46 2.67 1.76
C LEU A 18 18.77 2.16 1.18
N ARG A 19 18.78 0.93 0.71
CA ARG A 19 19.89 0.39 -0.08
C ARG A 19 19.97 1.12 -1.42
N PRO A 20 21.14 1.26 -2.05
CA PRO A 20 21.29 2.00 -3.31
C PRO A 20 20.36 1.54 -4.43
N HIS A 21 20.03 0.26 -4.49
CA HIS A 21 19.08 -0.26 -5.50
C HIS A 21 17.64 0.13 -5.18
N GLN A 22 17.23 0.19 -3.91
CA GLN A 22 15.89 0.62 -3.50
C GLN A 22 15.66 2.10 -3.85
N ASP A 23 16.65 2.93 -3.57
CA ASP A 23 16.60 4.35 -3.91
C ASP A 23 16.49 4.56 -5.43
N ARG A 24 17.28 3.82 -6.22
CA ARG A 24 17.19 3.86 -7.68
C ARG A 24 15.83 3.43 -8.20
N ILE A 25 15.22 2.39 -7.61
CA ILE A 25 13.88 1.92 -7.99
C ILE A 25 12.84 3.01 -7.73
N ILE A 26 12.82 3.57 -6.52
CA ILE A 26 11.85 4.60 -6.13
C ILE A 26 11.98 5.84 -7.04
N ASN A 27 13.19 6.26 -7.35
CA ASN A 27 13.42 7.39 -8.24
C ASN A 27 12.94 7.11 -9.66
N ARG A 28 13.13 5.89 -10.17
CA ARG A 28 12.62 5.50 -11.50
C ARG A 28 11.11 5.35 -11.56
N LEU A 29 10.46 4.87 -10.49
CA LEU A 29 9.00 4.75 -10.46
C LEU A 29 8.28 6.08 -10.68
N ARG A 30 8.92 7.20 -10.33
CA ARG A 30 8.37 8.54 -10.56
C ARG A 30 8.18 8.89 -12.03
N ASP A 31 8.96 8.28 -12.91
CA ASP A 31 8.97 8.57 -14.35
C ASP A 31 8.03 7.64 -15.15
N TYR A 32 7.44 6.63 -14.48
CA TYR A 32 6.61 5.61 -15.14
C TYR A 32 5.30 5.40 -14.41
N ASN A 33 4.20 5.32 -15.16
CA ASN A 33 2.88 5.04 -14.62
C ASN A 33 2.68 3.57 -14.22
N LYS A 34 3.52 2.67 -14.73
CA LYS A 34 3.53 1.25 -14.37
C LYS A 34 4.88 0.61 -14.67
N GLY A 35 5.22 -0.39 -13.90
CA GLY A 35 6.46 -1.14 -14.09
C GLY A 35 6.47 -2.41 -13.27
N GLN A 36 7.38 -3.31 -13.60
CA GLN A 36 7.69 -4.50 -12.83
C GLN A 36 9.03 -4.34 -12.14
N ILE A 37 9.06 -4.60 -10.85
CA ILE A 37 10.28 -4.58 -10.04
C ILE A 37 10.67 -6.02 -9.75
N ILE A 38 11.85 -6.43 -10.21
CA ILE A 38 12.43 -7.73 -9.91
C ILE A 38 13.56 -7.52 -8.92
N VAL A 39 13.36 -7.99 -7.70
CA VAL A 39 14.34 -7.90 -6.62
C VAL A 39 14.62 -9.29 -6.09
N PRO A 40 15.88 -9.67 -5.86
CA PRO A 40 16.22 -10.94 -5.24
C PRO A 40 15.54 -11.12 -3.87
N THR A 41 15.35 -12.36 -3.46
CA THR A 41 14.86 -12.67 -2.11
C THR A 41 15.73 -11.97 -1.06
N GLY A 42 15.11 -11.32 -0.08
CA GLY A 42 15.83 -10.50 0.89
C GLY A 42 16.29 -9.13 0.38
N GLY A 43 15.96 -8.75 -0.86
CA GLY A 43 16.31 -7.46 -1.46
C GLY A 43 15.50 -6.25 -0.93
N GLY A 44 14.57 -6.47 0.02
CA GLY A 44 13.79 -5.40 0.61
C GLY A 44 12.65 -4.88 -0.29
N LYS A 45 12.01 -5.77 -1.05
CA LYS A 45 10.87 -5.45 -1.93
C LYS A 45 9.74 -4.75 -1.18
N THR A 46 9.34 -5.28 -0.03
CA THR A 46 8.25 -4.72 0.78
C THR A 46 8.58 -3.31 1.23
N LEU A 47 9.77 -3.07 1.75
CA LEU A 47 10.20 -1.73 2.15
C LEU A 47 10.19 -0.76 0.96
N THR A 48 10.59 -1.21 -0.22
CA THR A 48 10.53 -0.38 -1.45
C THR A 48 9.10 0.03 -1.77
N MET A 49 8.13 -0.90 -1.69
CA MET A 49 6.71 -0.61 -1.90
C MET A 49 6.19 0.40 -0.86
N ILE A 50 6.50 0.19 0.41
CA ILE A 50 6.06 1.07 1.51
C ILE A 50 6.58 2.49 1.30
N MET A 51 7.87 2.63 0.98
CA MET A 51 8.49 3.94 0.82
C MET A 51 8.00 4.68 -0.42
N ASP A 52 7.68 3.98 -1.50
CA ASP A 52 7.05 4.56 -2.68
C ASP A 52 5.62 5.03 -2.38
N ALA A 53 4.82 4.20 -1.71
CA ALA A 53 3.47 4.55 -1.27
C ALA A 53 3.49 5.77 -0.34
N LYS A 54 4.38 5.78 0.66
CA LYS A 54 4.56 6.91 1.58
C LYS A 54 4.94 8.18 0.82
N SER A 55 5.91 8.10 -0.08
CA SER A 55 6.33 9.23 -0.92
C SER A 55 5.17 9.78 -1.78
N SER A 56 4.28 8.92 -2.26
CA SER A 56 3.08 9.33 -3.00
C SER A 56 2.11 10.10 -2.10
N MET A 57 1.84 9.61 -0.90
CA MET A 57 0.98 10.28 0.08
C MET A 57 1.55 11.64 0.51
N ASP A 58 2.84 11.71 0.78
CA ASP A 58 3.53 12.93 1.24
C ASP A 58 3.56 14.03 0.17
N ARG A 59 3.52 13.67 -1.11
CA ARG A 59 3.53 14.63 -2.24
C ARG A 59 2.15 15.14 -2.66
N CYS A 60 1.11 14.42 -2.32
CA CYS A 60 -0.27 14.78 -2.71
C CYS A 60 -0.97 15.54 -1.58
N ASN A 61 -1.50 16.71 -1.91
CA ASN A 61 -2.32 17.50 -1.00
C ASN A 61 -3.81 17.06 -1.00
N THR A 62 -4.15 16.12 -1.87
CA THR A 62 -5.52 15.62 -2.05
C THR A 62 -5.50 14.12 -1.85
N GLY A 63 -5.90 13.59 -0.76
CA GLY A 63 -5.91 12.18 -0.39
C GLY A 63 -5.57 11.16 -1.49
N VAL A 64 -4.71 10.21 -1.16
CA VAL A 64 -4.24 9.16 -2.07
C VAL A 64 -4.88 7.83 -1.70
N THR A 65 -5.49 7.14 -2.67
CA THR A 65 -5.96 5.77 -2.49
C THR A 65 -4.90 4.80 -3.04
N THR A 66 -4.36 3.98 -2.16
CA THR A 66 -3.35 2.96 -2.47
C THR A 66 -3.94 1.58 -2.27
N VAL A 67 -3.76 0.68 -3.23
CA VAL A 67 -4.18 -0.73 -3.15
C VAL A 67 -2.95 -1.62 -3.11
N VAL A 68 -2.90 -2.54 -2.16
CA VAL A 68 -1.84 -3.55 -2.00
C VAL A 68 -2.46 -4.93 -2.16
N VAL A 69 -2.02 -5.66 -3.17
CA VAL A 69 -2.56 -6.97 -3.54
C VAL A 69 -1.60 -8.08 -3.16
N ALA A 70 -2.06 -9.01 -2.33
CA ALA A 70 -1.30 -10.17 -1.88
C ALA A 70 -1.88 -11.49 -2.41
N PRO A 71 -1.09 -12.57 -2.49
CA PRO A 71 -1.59 -13.88 -2.92
C PRO A 71 -2.63 -14.49 -1.99
N ARG A 72 -2.55 -14.21 -0.69
CA ARG A 72 -3.37 -14.82 0.36
C ARG A 72 -3.70 -13.82 1.47
N ILE A 73 -4.78 -14.09 2.21
CA ILE A 73 -5.24 -13.25 3.33
C ILE A 73 -4.14 -13.03 4.36
N LEU A 74 -3.46 -14.08 4.82
CA LEU A 74 -2.39 -13.97 5.82
C LEU A 74 -1.25 -13.06 5.35
N LEU A 75 -0.91 -13.10 4.07
CA LEU A 75 0.12 -12.21 3.50
C LEU A 75 -0.38 -10.77 3.36
N ALA A 76 -1.66 -10.56 3.09
CA ALA A 76 -2.26 -9.23 3.09
C ALA A 76 -2.21 -8.60 4.50
N GLU A 77 -2.49 -9.38 5.53
CA GLU A 77 -2.39 -8.95 6.93
C GLU A 77 -0.94 -8.65 7.33
N GLN A 78 0.01 -9.49 6.93
CA GLN A 78 1.42 -9.26 7.17
C GLN A 78 1.90 -7.98 6.48
N LEU A 79 1.55 -7.77 5.22
CA LEU A 79 1.89 -6.53 4.50
C LEU A 79 1.26 -5.31 5.17
N CYS A 80 0.01 -5.42 5.65
CA CYS A 80 -0.60 -4.34 6.41
C CYS A 80 0.21 -3.99 7.65
N SER A 81 0.63 -4.98 8.44
CA SER A 81 1.46 -4.74 9.62
C SER A 81 2.78 -4.07 9.27
N GLU A 82 3.48 -4.55 8.25
CA GLU A 82 4.75 -3.97 7.79
C GLU A 82 4.56 -2.53 7.26
N PHE A 83 3.48 -2.25 6.54
CA PHE A 83 3.14 -0.89 6.11
C PHE A 83 2.89 0.04 7.29
N MET A 84 2.07 -0.40 8.25
CA MET A 84 1.71 0.43 9.40
C MET A 84 2.88 0.70 10.33
N GLU A 85 3.79 -0.25 10.52
CA GLU A 85 5.04 -0.03 11.28
C GLU A 85 5.90 1.11 10.74
N VAL A 86 5.81 1.37 9.43
CA VAL A 86 6.59 2.43 8.76
C VAL A 86 5.79 3.72 8.58
N ILE A 87 4.52 3.62 8.22
CA ILE A 87 3.70 4.79 7.84
C ILE A 87 3.07 5.44 9.07
N ASP A 88 2.52 4.65 9.99
CA ASP A 88 1.89 5.11 11.22
C ASP A 88 2.18 4.17 12.40
N PRO A 89 3.43 4.15 12.89
CA PRO A 89 3.89 3.21 13.90
C PRO A 89 3.14 3.30 15.23
N ASN A 90 2.54 4.44 15.54
CA ASN A 90 1.78 4.65 16.77
C ASN A 90 0.27 4.47 16.57
N ASN A 91 -0.17 4.14 15.35
CA ASN A 91 -1.59 4.05 14.97
C ASN A 91 -2.38 5.29 15.43
N SER A 92 -1.83 6.46 15.18
CA SER A 92 -2.31 7.73 15.70
C SER A 92 -2.65 8.77 14.63
N ASP A 93 -2.39 8.46 13.35
CA ASP A 93 -2.71 9.34 12.23
C ASP A 93 -4.22 9.33 11.94
N PRO A 94 -4.97 10.41 12.29
CA PRO A 94 -6.41 10.46 12.05
C PRO A 94 -6.78 10.65 10.57
N TYR A 95 -5.81 10.96 9.71
CA TYR A 95 -5.99 11.22 8.28
C TYR A 95 -5.58 10.04 7.40
N LEU A 96 -5.25 8.90 8.03
CA LEU A 96 -4.92 7.65 7.34
C LEU A 96 -6.02 6.61 7.61
N HIS A 97 -6.68 6.19 6.54
CA HIS A 97 -7.71 5.16 6.58
C HIS A 97 -7.16 3.83 6.07
N VAL A 98 -7.42 2.75 6.80
CA VAL A 98 -6.97 1.40 6.44
C VAL A 98 -8.16 0.47 6.33
N MET A 99 -8.22 -0.26 5.23
CA MET A 99 -9.28 -1.22 4.95
C MET A 99 -8.70 -2.52 4.39
N HIS A 100 -9.34 -3.63 4.74
CA HIS A 100 -9.11 -4.93 4.11
C HIS A 100 -10.29 -5.32 3.20
N VAL A 101 -9.98 -5.79 2.00
CA VAL A 101 -10.98 -6.33 1.06
C VAL A 101 -10.68 -7.80 0.84
N HIS A 102 -11.19 -8.63 1.74
CA HIS A 102 -11.16 -10.09 1.71
C HIS A 102 -12.11 -10.66 2.78
N SER A 103 -12.31 -11.96 2.79
CA SER A 103 -13.25 -12.63 3.70
C SER A 103 -12.70 -12.89 5.12
N GLY A 104 -11.45 -12.54 5.39
CA GLY A 104 -10.84 -12.71 6.72
C GLY A 104 -11.25 -11.60 7.67
N GLU A 105 -11.24 -11.91 8.98
CA GLU A 105 -11.39 -10.93 10.04
C GLU A 105 -10.04 -10.30 10.37
N THR A 106 -10.01 -8.99 10.55
CA THR A 106 -8.79 -8.23 10.88
C THR A 106 -9.08 -7.19 11.95
N HIS A 107 -8.04 -6.56 12.47
CA HIS A 107 -8.18 -5.42 13.40
C HIS A 107 -8.69 -4.14 12.73
N TYR A 108 -8.69 -4.09 11.41
CA TYR A 108 -9.18 -2.98 10.61
C TYR A 108 -10.54 -3.32 9.99
N THR A 109 -11.19 -2.33 9.40
CA THR A 109 -12.40 -2.53 8.61
C THR A 109 -12.15 -3.56 7.52
N SER A 110 -12.94 -4.62 7.47
CA SER A 110 -12.86 -5.68 6.46
C SER A 110 -14.21 -5.90 5.80
N THR A 111 -14.24 -5.96 4.47
CA THR A 111 -15.46 -6.19 3.70
C THR A 111 -15.16 -6.70 2.29
N THR A 112 -16.11 -7.43 1.72
CA THR A 112 -16.13 -7.80 0.30
C THR A 112 -17.29 -7.13 -0.45
N ASN A 113 -18.03 -6.25 0.22
CA ASN A 113 -19.16 -5.53 -0.37
C ASN A 113 -18.66 -4.28 -1.11
N ALA A 114 -18.92 -4.20 -2.43
CA ALA A 114 -18.45 -3.12 -3.28
C ALA A 114 -18.99 -1.74 -2.85
N ASP A 115 -20.25 -1.66 -2.42
CA ASP A 115 -20.85 -0.38 -1.97
C ASP A 115 -20.16 0.14 -0.70
N LYS A 116 -19.80 -0.75 0.23
CA LYS A 116 -19.07 -0.37 1.44
C LYS A 116 -17.65 0.09 1.12
N ILE A 117 -16.99 -0.57 0.17
CA ILE A 117 -15.66 -0.17 -0.32
C ILE A 117 -15.76 1.24 -0.94
N ASN A 118 -16.76 1.45 -1.81
CA ASN A 118 -17.02 2.74 -2.45
C ASN A 118 -17.18 3.86 -1.41
N VAL A 119 -18.10 3.68 -0.48
CA VAL A 119 -18.38 4.69 0.57
C VAL A 119 -17.13 4.99 1.38
N TYR A 120 -16.40 3.97 1.82
CA TYR A 120 -15.21 4.15 2.67
C TYR A 120 -14.10 4.91 1.95
N ALA A 121 -13.72 4.49 0.74
CA ALA A 121 -12.64 5.10 -0.01
C ALA A 121 -12.99 6.51 -0.49
N ASN A 122 -14.23 6.73 -0.96
CA ASN A 122 -14.67 8.05 -1.42
C ASN A 122 -14.86 9.03 -0.27
N CYS A 123 -15.27 8.59 0.93
CA CYS A 123 -15.30 9.46 2.12
C CYS A 123 -13.90 9.97 2.45
N ALA A 124 -12.90 9.09 2.54
CA ALA A 124 -11.51 9.50 2.78
C ALA A 124 -11.04 10.50 1.72
N ARG A 125 -11.25 10.18 0.45
CA ARG A 125 -10.85 11.06 -0.67
C ARG A 125 -11.52 12.42 -0.62
N ASN A 126 -12.82 12.48 -0.34
CA ASN A 126 -13.57 13.75 -0.28
C ASN A 126 -13.10 14.63 0.88
N MET A 127 -12.57 14.03 1.94
CA MET A 127 -11.93 14.75 3.05
C MET A 127 -10.47 15.14 2.76
N GLY A 128 -9.91 14.71 1.64
CA GLY A 128 -8.50 14.93 1.31
C GLY A 128 -7.56 14.02 2.10
N GLU A 129 -8.05 12.89 2.61
CA GLU A 129 -7.35 11.97 3.48
C GLU A 129 -6.86 10.72 2.72
N ASN A 130 -5.80 10.09 3.22
CA ASN A 130 -5.21 8.93 2.57
C ASN A 130 -5.97 7.64 2.93
N CYS A 131 -6.06 6.73 1.96
CA CYS A 131 -6.67 5.42 2.14
C CYS A 131 -5.73 4.31 1.63
N ILE A 132 -5.45 3.30 2.44
CA ILE A 132 -4.72 2.10 2.02
C ILE A 132 -5.66 0.90 2.10
N ILE A 133 -5.78 0.18 0.99
CA ILE A 133 -6.63 -1.00 0.87
C ILE A 133 -5.75 -2.22 0.66
N PHE A 134 -5.76 -3.17 1.60
CA PHE A 134 -5.10 -4.46 1.46
C PHE A 134 -6.09 -5.49 0.95
N THR A 135 -5.75 -6.20 -0.10
CA THR A 135 -6.63 -7.18 -0.73
C THR A 135 -5.86 -8.41 -1.20
N THR A 136 -6.59 -9.43 -1.61
CA THR A 136 -6.03 -10.60 -2.27
C THR A 136 -6.35 -10.60 -3.76
N TYR A 137 -5.58 -11.37 -4.55
CA TYR A 137 -5.89 -11.56 -5.97
C TYR A 137 -7.33 -12.06 -6.19
N ASN A 138 -7.85 -12.90 -5.30
CA ASN A 138 -9.21 -13.42 -5.39
C ASN A 138 -10.28 -12.35 -5.13
N SER A 139 -9.98 -11.33 -4.34
CA SER A 139 -10.93 -10.29 -3.95
C SER A 139 -10.75 -8.97 -4.72
N LEU A 140 -9.72 -8.85 -5.54
CA LEU A 140 -9.39 -7.63 -6.28
C LEU A 140 -10.56 -7.15 -7.16
N HIS A 141 -11.33 -8.08 -7.74
CA HIS A 141 -12.51 -7.74 -8.54
C HIS A 141 -13.55 -6.92 -7.76
N ARG A 142 -13.63 -7.07 -6.44
CA ARG A 142 -14.54 -6.28 -5.58
C ARG A 142 -14.16 -4.80 -5.55
N ILE A 143 -12.87 -4.51 -5.61
CA ILE A 143 -12.37 -3.13 -5.70
C ILE A 143 -12.72 -2.54 -7.08
N MET A 144 -12.60 -3.33 -8.14
CA MET A 144 -12.99 -2.90 -9.49
C MET A 144 -14.50 -2.63 -9.60
N GLU A 145 -15.34 -3.47 -8.96
CA GLU A 145 -16.78 -3.29 -8.89
C GLU A 145 -17.20 -2.07 -8.05
N ALA A 146 -16.35 -1.63 -7.12
CA ALA A 146 -16.65 -0.52 -6.22
C ALA A 146 -16.58 0.86 -6.88
N ASP A 147 -16.07 0.97 -8.09
CA ASP A 147 -15.95 2.23 -8.85
C ASP A 147 -15.28 3.35 -8.02
N ILE A 148 -14.09 3.06 -7.52
CA ILE A 148 -13.25 4.00 -6.78
C ILE A 148 -12.05 4.43 -7.63
N GLU A 149 -11.58 5.65 -7.42
CA GLU A 149 -10.32 6.08 -8.01
C GLU A 149 -9.15 5.55 -7.20
N VAL A 150 -8.26 4.79 -7.83
CA VAL A 150 -7.04 4.26 -7.26
C VAL A 150 -5.85 5.00 -7.84
N ASN A 151 -5.00 5.58 -6.98
CA ASN A 151 -3.81 6.30 -7.39
C ASN A 151 -2.60 5.37 -7.57
N ASN A 152 -2.44 4.42 -6.65
CA ASN A 152 -1.34 3.46 -6.68
C ASN A 152 -1.87 2.04 -6.44
N ILE A 153 -1.34 1.07 -7.20
CA ILE A 153 -1.60 -0.34 -6.96
C ILE A 153 -0.29 -1.11 -6.97
N TYR A 154 -0.06 -1.91 -5.93
CA TYR A 154 1.11 -2.76 -5.77
C TYR A 154 0.69 -4.22 -5.74
N PHE A 155 1.32 -5.03 -6.57
CA PHE A 155 1.10 -6.47 -6.61
C PHE A 155 2.29 -7.18 -5.99
N ASP A 156 2.10 -7.75 -4.81
CA ASP A 156 3.09 -8.62 -4.21
C ASP A 156 3.06 -9.99 -4.92
N GLU A 157 4.24 -10.58 -5.14
CA GLU A 157 4.38 -11.84 -5.89
C GLU A 157 3.68 -11.78 -7.27
N ALA A 158 3.96 -10.73 -8.06
CA ALA A 158 3.29 -10.42 -9.33
C ALA A 158 3.26 -11.58 -10.35
N HIS A 159 4.19 -12.53 -10.25
CA HIS A 159 4.18 -13.76 -11.07
C HIS A 159 2.94 -14.64 -10.85
N ASN A 160 2.25 -14.49 -9.71
CA ASN A 160 0.98 -15.17 -9.45
C ASN A 160 -0.19 -14.56 -10.22
N SER A 161 -0.11 -13.29 -10.59
CA SER A 161 -1.16 -12.61 -11.37
C SER A 161 -1.21 -13.11 -12.81
N VAL A 162 -0.04 -13.41 -13.40
CA VAL A 162 0.07 -13.92 -14.76
C VAL A 162 -0.59 -15.30 -14.90
N LYS A 163 -0.49 -16.16 -13.88
CA LYS A 163 -1.11 -17.49 -13.86
C LYS A 163 -2.63 -17.46 -13.83
N LYS A 164 -3.23 -16.35 -13.39
CA LYS A 164 -4.69 -16.19 -13.24
C LYS A 164 -5.32 -15.26 -14.29
N ASN A 165 -4.60 -14.89 -15.32
CA ASN A 165 -5.07 -13.99 -16.39
C ASN A 165 -5.66 -12.66 -15.87
N PHE A 166 -5.04 -12.03 -14.87
CA PHE A 166 -5.45 -10.73 -14.37
C PHE A 166 -4.96 -9.54 -15.23
N PHE A 167 -4.18 -9.83 -16.26
CA PHE A 167 -3.70 -8.85 -17.23
C PHE A 167 -4.08 -9.23 -18.65
#